data_5ff2f22e09ef5196be171b639fbb8798
#
_entry.id   5ff2f22e09ef5196be171b639fbb8798
#
_cell.length_a   1.000
_cell.length_b   1.000
_cell.length_c   1.000
_cell.angle_alpha   90.00
_cell.angle_beta   90.00
_cell.angle_gamma   90.00
#
_symmetry.space_group_name_H-M   'P 1'
#
loop_
_entity.id
_entity.type
_entity.pdbx_description
1 polymer ?
#
loop_
_entity_poly.entity_id
_entity_poly.type
_entity_poly.pdbx_seq_one_letter_code
_entity_poly.pdbx_strand_id
1 'polypeptide(L)'
;KSPNGDLAVFNITYYTLKNENFYIVLDGINDPGNLGTIIRTCEWFGINQIICSKNSVDCYNSKVIQASMGSLSRVHVFYDEILSFIDLKKMYVYGADINGERYDDVKIKNSGIWVFGSESHGISKNIIAKIDKKVKIPKSNDSIKTESLNLPVSLGIILSKIRL
;
A
#
# COMPACT_ATOMS: atom_id res chain seq x y z
N LYS A 1 -16.51 15.66 15.87
CA LYS A 1 -16.26 15.78 17.31
C LYS A 1 -15.30 16.94 17.51
N SER A 2 -15.61 17.86 18.43
CA SER A 2 -14.70 18.93 18.82
C SER A 2 -13.43 18.32 19.42
N PRO A 3 -12.23 18.87 19.14
CA PRO A 3 -11.02 18.40 19.80
C PRO A 3 -11.14 18.63 21.32
N ASN A 4 -10.52 17.73 22.09
CA ASN A 4 -10.56 17.77 23.56
C ASN A 4 -9.73 18.91 24.17
N GLY A 5 -9.29 19.88 23.37
CA GLY A 5 -8.52 21.05 23.83
C GLY A 5 -7.02 20.84 23.97
N ASP A 6 -6.51 19.64 23.75
CA ASP A 6 -5.08 19.35 23.83
C ASP A 6 -4.41 19.58 22.47
N LEU A 7 -3.26 20.28 22.50
CA LEU A 7 -2.39 20.50 21.34
C LEU A 7 -1.01 19.92 21.62
N ALA A 8 -0.50 19.11 20.67
CA ALA A 8 0.87 18.63 20.72
C ALA A 8 1.62 19.03 19.44
N VAL A 9 2.85 19.50 19.62
CA VAL A 9 3.75 19.87 18.52
C VAL A 9 4.93 18.90 18.50
N PHE A 10 5.20 18.30 17.36
CA PHE A 10 6.28 17.33 17.18
C PHE A 10 7.21 17.78 16.06
N ASN A 11 8.50 17.49 16.22
CA ASN A 11 9.44 17.59 15.10
C ASN A 11 9.22 16.43 14.13
N ILE A 12 9.16 16.73 12.84
CA ILE A 12 9.16 15.70 11.80
C ILE A 12 10.54 15.06 11.77
N THR A 13 10.60 13.76 11.96
CA THR A 13 11.85 12.98 11.84
C THR A 13 11.98 12.45 10.42
N TYR A 14 13.08 12.76 9.77
CA TYR A 14 13.40 12.24 8.45
C TYR A 14 14.14 10.91 8.59
N TYR A 15 13.66 9.90 7.89
CA TYR A 15 14.24 8.58 7.85
C TYR A 15 14.89 8.30 6.50
N THR A 16 15.92 7.46 6.50
CA THR A 16 16.51 6.95 5.26
C THR A 16 15.87 5.61 4.91
N LEU A 17 15.45 5.46 3.65
CA LEU A 17 14.90 4.20 3.16
C LEU A 17 15.95 3.09 3.28
N LYS A 18 15.62 2.06 4.02
CA LYS A 18 16.48 0.87 4.18
C LYS A 18 16.28 -0.10 3.01
N ASN A 19 17.33 -0.82 2.67
CA ASN A 19 17.21 -1.92 1.72
C ASN A 19 16.53 -3.11 2.39
N GLU A 20 15.42 -3.54 1.79
CA GLU A 20 14.61 -4.66 2.23
C GLU A 20 14.39 -5.63 1.06
N ASN A 21 13.98 -6.85 1.40
CA ASN A 21 13.61 -7.84 0.39
C ASN A 21 12.14 -7.74 -0.04
N PHE A 22 11.36 -6.87 0.60
CA PHE A 22 9.93 -6.74 0.39
C PHE A 22 9.51 -5.28 0.53
N TYR A 23 8.76 -4.78 -0.44
CA TYR A 23 8.26 -3.40 -0.43
C TYR A 23 6.77 -3.34 -0.77
N ILE A 24 6.05 -2.49 -0.07
CA ILE A 24 4.71 -2.04 -0.45
C ILE A 24 4.84 -0.69 -1.15
N VAL A 25 4.28 -0.61 -2.34
CA VAL A 25 4.24 0.58 -3.19
C VAL A 25 2.79 0.97 -3.45
N LEU A 26 2.46 2.21 -3.20
CA LEU A 26 1.13 2.78 -3.30
C LEU A 26 1.10 3.85 -4.39
N ASP A 27 0.30 3.61 -5.44
CA ASP A 27 0.19 4.49 -6.60
C ASP A 27 -1.09 5.32 -6.55
N GLY A 28 -0.95 6.63 -6.28
CA GLY A 28 -2.03 7.61 -6.33
C GLY A 28 -3.10 7.47 -5.25
N ILE A 29 -2.72 7.13 -4.03
CA ILE A 29 -3.66 6.98 -2.92
C ILE A 29 -4.08 8.35 -2.39
N ASN A 30 -5.32 8.76 -2.66
CA ASN A 30 -5.82 10.08 -2.31
C ASN A 30 -6.72 10.10 -1.08
N ASP A 31 -7.32 8.95 -0.70
CA ASP A 31 -8.15 8.89 0.51
C ASP A 31 -7.28 8.76 1.77
N PRO A 32 -7.35 9.74 2.69
CA PRO A 32 -6.51 9.73 3.90
C PRO A 32 -6.89 8.61 4.89
N GLY A 33 -8.16 8.19 4.92
CA GLY A 33 -8.59 7.07 5.75
C GLY A 33 -7.97 5.75 5.29
N ASN A 34 -7.91 5.55 3.96
CA ASN A 34 -7.27 4.38 3.38
C ASN A 34 -5.77 4.35 3.63
N LEU A 35 -5.06 5.47 3.43
CA LEU A 35 -3.63 5.52 3.72
C LEU A 35 -3.35 5.22 5.20
N GLY A 36 -4.09 5.82 6.13
CA GLY A 36 -3.92 5.54 7.56
C GLY A 36 -4.18 4.08 7.93
N THR A 37 -5.23 3.48 7.35
CA THR A 37 -5.55 2.06 7.55
C THR A 37 -4.47 1.15 6.96
N ILE A 38 -3.92 1.49 5.78
CA ILE A 38 -2.80 0.77 5.16
C ILE A 38 -1.57 0.81 6.07
N ILE A 39 -1.20 1.97 6.58
CA ILE A 39 -0.07 2.14 7.51
C ILE A 39 -0.23 1.20 8.71
N ARG A 40 -1.40 1.19 9.33
CA ARG A 40 -1.71 0.30 10.45
C ARG A 40 -1.65 -1.18 10.07
N THR A 41 -2.17 -1.54 8.90
CA THR A 41 -2.14 -2.92 8.40
C THR A 41 -0.70 -3.36 8.11
N CYS A 42 0.13 -2.51 7.53
CA CYS A 42 1.55 -2.79 7.28
C CYS A 42 2.30 -3.04 8.60
N GLU A 43 2.07 -2.24 9.63
CA GLU A 43 2.65 -2.49 10.95
C GLU A 43 2.27 -3.87 11.49
N TRP A 44 0.98 -4.24 11.38
CA TRP A 44 0.50 -5.55 11.85
C TRP A 44 1.25 -6.71 11.21
N PHE A 45 1.61 -6.60 9.95
CA PHE A 45 2.38 -7.60 9.20
C PHE A 45 3.89 -7.40 9.23
N GLY A 46 4.41 -6.55 10.12
CA GLY A 46 5.85 -6.32 10.32
C GLY A 46 6.52 -5.55 9.18
N ILE A 47 5.75 -4.77 8.43
CA ILE A 47 6.24 -3.89 7.36
C ILE A 47 6.37 -2.48 7.93
N ASN A 48 7.59 -1.98 8.00
CA ASN A 48 7.90 -0.67 8.60
C ASN A 48 8.27 0.42 7.59
N GLN A 49 8.20 0.12 6.28
CA GLN A 49 8.46 1.06 5.20
C GLN A 49 7.43 0.91 4.08
N ILE A 50 6.86 2.03 3.65
CA ILE A 50 5.89 2.11 2.55
C ILE A 50 6.37 3.18 1.59
N ILE A 51 6.31 2.91 0.28
CA ILE A 51 6.60 3.87 -0.76
C ILE A 51 5.29 4.35 -1.38
N CYS A 52 5.04 5.64 -1.35
CA CYS A 52 3.91 6.29 -2.00
C CYS A 52 4.38 7.09 -3.23
N SER A 53 3.55 7.15 -4.26
CA SER A 53 3.75 8.10 -5.34
C SER A 53 3.63 9.55 -4.82
N LYS A 54 4.32 10.49 -5.44
CA LYS A 54 4.33 11.90 -5.03
C LYS A 54 2.96 12.58 -5.04
N ASN A 55 2.02 12.06 -5.83
CA ASN A 55 0.63 12.53 -5.90
C ASN A 55 -0.30 11.87 -4.88
N SER A 56 0.20 11.02 -4.01
CA SER A 56 -0.59 10.46 -2.90
C SER A 56 -0.79 11.49 -1.78
N VAL A 57 -1.83 11.27 -0.96
CA VAL A 57 -2.12 12.12 0.20
C VAL A 57 -0.94 12.10 1.19
N ASP A 58 -0.69 13.25 1.81
CA ASP A 58 0.35 13.40 2.83
C ASP A 58 0.06 12.53 4.06
N CYS A 59 1.05 11.74 4.50
CA CYS A 59 0.93 10.89 5.68
C CYS A 59 0.74 11.67 6.99
N TYR A 60 1.11 12.95 7.01
CA TYR A 60 0.85 13.85 8.15
C TYR A 60 -0.50 14.57 8.08
N ASN A 61 -1.34 14.29 7.08
CA ASN A 61 -2.72 14.74 7.08
C ASN A 61 -3.42 14.25 8.35
N SER A 62 -4.18 15.12 9.01
CA SER A 62 -4.83 14.82 10.30
C SER A 62 -5.72 13.57 10.28
N LYS A 63 -6.39 13.29 9.15
CA LYS A 63 -7.20 12.08 8.98
C LYS A 63 -6.33 10.82 8.81
N VAL A 64 -5.16 10.92 8.19
CA VAL A 64 -4.19 9.80 8.12
C VAL A 64 -3.67 9.48 9.50
N ILE A 65 -3.24 10.50 10.25
CA ILE A 65 -2.76 10.35 11.64
C ILE A 65 -3.83 9.66 12.48
N GLN A 66 -5.08 10.12 12.41
CA GLN A 66 -6.19 9.55 13.15
C GLN A 66 -6.43 8.08 12.77
N ALA A 67 -6.50 7.77 11.46
CA ALA A 67 -6.79 6.43 10.96
C ALA A 67 -5.64 5.44 11.20
N SER A 68 -4.40 5.91 11.25
CA SER A 68 -3.23 5.06 11.53
C SER A 68 -3.15 4.60 12.99
N MET A 69 -3.92 5.19 13.92
CA MET A 69 -3.98 4.79 15.33
C MET A 69 -2.60 4.67 15.99
N GLY A 70 -1.69 5.61 15.67
CA GLY A 70 -0.34 5.67 16.19
C GLY A 70 0.70 4.84 15.40
N SER A 71 0.30 4.03 14.41
CA SER A 71 1.23 3.23 13.60
C SER A 71 2.21 4.07 12.79
N LEU A 72 1.84 5.32 12.46
CA LEU A 72 2.71 6.26 11.73
C LEU A 72 4.02 6.57 12.48
N SER A 73 4.08 6.38 13.78
CA SER A 73 5.33 6.55 14.55
C SER A 73 6.32 5.38 14.36
N ARG A 74 5.89 4.26 13.76
CA ARG A 74 6.67 3.01 13.62
C ARG A 74 6.77 2.53 12.17
N VAL A 75 5.90 3.05 11.29
CA VAL A 75 5.93 2.79 9.84
C VAL A 75 6.29 4.08 9.13
N HIS A 76 7.37 4.05 8.34
CA HIS A 76 7.87 5.21 7.63
C HIS A 76 7.31 5.25 6.22
N VAL A 77 6.72 6.37 5.84
CA VAL A 77 6.16 6.59 4.51
C VAL A 77 7.13 7.45 3.71
N PHE A 78 7.56 6.93 2.57
CA PHE A 78 8.45 7.61 1.63
C PHE A 78 7.66 7.99 0.38
N TYR A 79 7.92 9.17 -0.16
CA TYR A 79 7.30 9.64 -1.40
C TYR A 79 8.35 9.69 -2.49
N ASP A 80 8.13 8.93 -3.57
CA ASP A 80 9.11 8.82 -4.66
C ASP A 80 8.44 8.65 -6.04
N GLU A 81 9.24 8.74 -7.09
CA GLU A 81 8.86 8.34 -8.44
C GLU A 81 8.90 6.81 -8.54
N ILE A 82 7.71 6.19 -8.58
CA ILE A 82 7.56 4.73 -8.49
C ILE A 82 8.34 4.00 -9.59
N LEU A 83 8.33 4.51 -10.83
CA LEU A 83 9.08 3.87 -11.93
C LEU A 83 10.58 3.82 -11.64
N SER A 84 11.14 4.95 -11.21
CA SER A 84 12.56 5.03 -10.86
C SER A 84 12.90 4.11 -9.68
N PHE A 85 12.02 4.02 -8.69
CA PHE A 85 12.17 3.12 -7.56
C PHE A 85 12.19 1.64 -8.02
N ILE A 86 11.25 1.22 -8.85
CA ILE A 86 11.17 -0.15 -9.39
C ILE A 86 12.43 -0.49 -10.19
N ASP A 87 12.85 0.42 -11.10
CA ASP A 87 14.02 0.21 -11.95
C ASP A 87 15.33 0.13 -11.13
N LEU A 88 15.42 0.91 -10.06
CA LEU A 88 16.59 0.90 -9.16
C LEU A 88 16.67 -0.42 -8.36
N LYS A 89 15.55 -0.91 -7.86
CA LYS A 89 15.52 -2.11 -6.99
C LYS A 89 15.72 -3.41 -7.76
N LYS A 90 15.33 -3.47 -9.05
CA LYS A 90 15.46 -4.67 -9.91
C LYS A 90 14.90 -5.94 -9.27
N MET A 91 13.80 -5.81 -8.57
CA MET A 91 13.11 -6.90 -7.88
C MET A 91 11.89 -7.34 -8.68
N TYR A 92 11.39 -8.55 -8.40
CA TYR A 92 10.14 -9.03 -9.00
C TYR A 92 8.98 -8.16 -8.54
N VAL A 93 8.13 -7.73 -9.49
CA VAL A 93 7.04 -6.78 -9.25
C VAL A 93 5.69 -7.48 -9.35
N TYR A 94 4.97 -7.50 -8.26
CA TYR A 94 3.57 -7.92 -8.20
C TYR A 94 2.65 -6.70 -8.26
N GLY A 95 1.53 -6.80 -8.95
CA GLY A 95 0.48 -5.77 -8.95
C GLY A 95 -0.86 -6.34 -8.50
N ALA A 96 -1.51 -5.69 -7.55
CA ALA A 96 -2.89 -5.99 -7.18
C ALA A 96 -3.83 -5.45 -8.27
N ASP A 97 -4.42 -6.34 -9.07
CA ASP A 97 -5.25 -5.99 -10.23
C ASP A 97 -6.39 -6.99 -10.37
N ILE A 98 -7.62 -6.52 -10.57
CA ILE A 98 -8.81 -7.37 -10.74
C ILE A 98 -8.74 -8.32 -11.94
N ASN A 99 -7.89 -8.01 -12.94
CA ASN A 99 -7.65 -8.83 -14.12
C ASN A 99 -6.45 -9.77 -13.94
N GLY A 100 -5.90 -9.91 -12.73
CA GLY A 100 -4.77 -10.78 -12.43
C GLY A 100 -5.15 -12.26 -12.30
N GLU A 101 -4.14 -13.09 -12.05
CA GLU A 101 -4.35 -14.48 -11.60
C GLU A 101 -4.84 -14.50 -10.15
N ARG A 102 -5.56 -15.53 -9.77
CA ARG A 102 -6.04 -15.70 -8.40
C ARG A 102 -4.88 -15.79 -7.42
N TYR A 103 -4.95 -15.04 -6.31
CA TYR A 103 -3.88 -14.98 -5.31
C TYR A 103 -3.59 -16.34 -4.62
N ASP A 104 -4.58 -17.25 -4.62
CA ASP A 104 -4.46 -18.61 -4.08
C ASP A 104 -3.75 -19.57 -5.05
N ASP A 105 -3.79 -19.31 -6.36
CA ASP A 105 -3.13 -20.13 -7.40
C ASP A 105 -1.69 -19.65 -7.69
N VAL A 106 -1.36 -18.42 -7.33
CA VAL A 106 -0.03 -17.85 -7.59
C VAL A 106 0.97 -18.28 -6.51
N LYS A 107 2.12 -18.81 -6.94
CA LYS A 107 3.25 -19.03 -6.04
C LYS A 107 3.93 -17.70 -5.71
N ILE A 108 3.47 -17.07 -4.65
CA ILE A 108 3.99 -15.79 -4.18
C ILE A 108 5.29 -16.01 -3.41
N LYS A 109 6.31 -15.19 -3.70
CA LYS A 109 7.58 -15.18 -2.96
C LYS A 109 7.48 -14.19 -1.78
N ASN A 110 8.17 -14.49 -0.67
CA ASN A 110 8.35 -13.57 0.46
C ASN A 110 9.29 -12.39 0.16
N SER A 111 9.54 -12.12 -1.11
CA SER A 111 10.39 -11.03 -1.59
C SER A 111 9.78 -10.39 -2.83
N GLY A 112 10.04 -9.12 -3.06
CA GLY A 112 9.56 -8.40 -4.23
C GLY A 112 8.90 -7.06 -3.87
N ILE A 113 8.40 -6.42 -4.91
CA ILE A 113 7.67 -5.15 -4.81
C ILE A 113 6.19 -5.46 -5.06
N TRP A 114 5.32 -5.06 -4.15
CA TRP A 114 3.88 -5.14 -4.31
C TRP A 114 3.29 -3.77 -4.56
N VAL A 115 2.72 -3.59 -5.73
CA VAL A 115 2.09 -2.34 -6.16
C VAL A 115 0.58 -2.43 -5.98
N PHE A 116 0.03 -1.42 -5.31
CA PHE A 116 -1.40 -1.20 -5.15
C PHE A 116 -1.77 0.16 -5.73
N GLY A 117 -2.78 0.23 -6.57
CA GLY A 117 -3.27 1.45 -7.18
C GLY A 117 -4.44 2.08 -6.43
N SER A 118 -4.84 3.26 -6.86
CA SER A 118 -6.02 3.95 -6.32
C SER A 118 -7.33 3.21 -6.63
N GLU A 119 -8.36 3.42 -5.82
CA GLU A 119 -9.69 2.81 -6.04
C GLU A 119 -10.35 3.27 -7.33
N SER A 120 -10.10 4.52 -7.73
CA SER A 120 -10.74 5.12 -8.90
C SER A 120 -10.08 4.75 -10.23
N HIS A 121 -8.76 4.59 -10.26
CA HIS A 121 -8.01 4.41 -11.50
C HIS A 121 -7.16 3.13 -11.52
N GLY A 122 -7.05 2.42 -10.38
CA GLY A 122 -6.14 1.30 -10.26
C GLY A 122 -4.68 1.74 -10.33
N ILE A 123 -3.82 0.84 -10.78
CA ILE A 123 -2.40 1.10 -11.02
C ILE A 123 -2.24 1.85 -12.36
N SER A 124 -1.43 2.88 -12.40
CA SER A 124 -1.19 3.68 -13.60
C SER A 124 -0.54 2.86 -14.73
N LYS A 125 -0.87 3.19 -15.98
CA LYS A 125 -0.49 2.40 -17.17
C LYS A 125 1.03 2.19 -17.31
N ASN A 126 1.81 3.20 -16.99
CA ASN A 126 3.26 3.14 -17.05
C ASN A 126 3.84 2.19 -15.99
N ILE A 127 3.23 2.11 -14.81
CA ILE A 127 3.63 1.17 -13.76
C ILE A 127 3.15 -0.25 -14.09
N ILE A 128 1.94 -0.39 -14.67
CA ILE A 128 1.43 -1.69 -15.16
C ILE A 128 2.42 -2.36 -16.11
N ALA A 129 3.11 -1.59 -16.97
CA ALA A 129 4.12 -2.10 -17.90
C ALA A 129 5.37 -2.69 -17.21
N LYS A 130 5.57 -2.42 -15.91
CA LYS A 130 6.68 -2.94 -15.10
C LYS A 130 6.27 -4.10 -14.19
N ILE A 131 5.00 -4.48 -14.19
CA ILE A 131 4.48 -5.57 -13.36
C ILE A 131 4.80 -6.90 -14.02
N ASP A 132 5.54 -7.76 -13.32
CA ASP A 132 5.84 -9.13 -13.77
C ASP A 132 4.64 -10.05 -13.56
N LYS A 133 3.84 -9.84 -12.50
CA LYS A 133 2.70 -10.68 -12.19
C LYS A 133 1.55 -9.86 -11.61
N LYS A 134 0.40 -9.89 -12.28
CA LYS A 134 -0.85 -9.35 -11.76
C LYS A 134 -1.57 -10.39 -10.92
N VAL A 135 -2.03 -9.98 -9.75
CA VAL A 135 -2.66 -10.86 -8.76
C VAL A 135 -4.00 -10.29 -8.34
N LYS A 136 -5.05 -11.11 -8.34
CA LYS A 136 -6.39 -10.73 -7.89
C LYS A 136 -6.85 -11.52 -6.68
N ILE A 137 -7.71 -10.89 -5.89
CA ILE A 137 -8.56 -11.57 -4.93
C ILE A 137 -9.83 -11.99 -5.68
N PRO A 138 -10.14 -13.29 -5.79
CA PRO A 138 -11.29 -13.73 -6.55
C PRO A 138 -12.60 -13.35 -5.84
N LYS A 139 -13.64 -13.08 -6.60
CA LYS A 139 -15.01 -13.05 -6.08
C LYS A 139 -15.47 -14.48 -5.76
N SER A 140 -16.40 -14.65 -4.82
CA SER A 140 -16.94 -15.97 -4.50
C SER A 140 -17.75 -16.58 -5.66
N ASN A 141 -18.36 -15.71 -6.50
CA ASN A 141 -19.03 -16.09 -7.73
C ASN A 141 -19.15 -14.90 -8.68
N ASP A 142 -19.46 -15.15 -9.95
CA ASP A 142 -19.52 -14.12 -11.00
C ASP A 142 -20.78 -13.24 -10.95
N SER A 143 -21.79 -13.60 -10.15
CA SER A 143 -23.02 -12.78 -10.01
C SER A 143 -22.82 -11.55 -9.12
N ILE A 144 -21.70 -11.43 -8.42
CA ILE A 144 -21.40 -10.32 -7.52
C ILE A 144 -21.17 -9.04 -8.33
N LYS A 145 -22.01 -8.02 -8.08
CA LYS A 145 -21.97 -6.74 -8.79
C LYS A 145 -20.86 -5.79 -8.30
N THR A 146 -20.38 -5.96 -7.05
CA THR A 146 -19.29 -5.15 -6.51
C THR A 146 -18.05 -5.27 -7.41
N GLU A 147 -17.54 -4.16 -7.92
CA GLU A 147 -16.44 -4.17 -8.88
C GLU A 147 -15.09 -4.47 -8.25
N SER A 148 -14.82 -3.89 -7.07
CA SER A 148 -13.56 -4.06 -6.33
C SER A 148 -13.79 -4.07 -4.84
N LEU A 149 -12.82 -4.60 -4.09
CA LEU A 149 -12.73 -4.45 -2.64
C LEU A 149 -12.07 -3.10 -2.31
N ASN A 150 -12.40 -2.57 -1.13
CA ASN A 150 -11.65 -1.45 -0.57
C ASN A 150 -10.16 -1.78 -0.49
N LEU A 151 -9.31 -0.81 -0.80
CA LEU A 151 -7.87 -1.00 -0.95
C LEU A 151 -7.17 -1.54 0.32
N PRO A 152 -7.34 -0.98 1.53
CA PRO A 152 -6.81 -1.54 2.77
C PRO A 152 -7.22 -2.99 3.02
N VAL A 153 -8.46 -3.35 2.67
CA VAL A 153 -8.97 -4.73 2.81
C VAL A 153 -8.23 -5.66 1.86
N SER A 154 -8.09 -5.27 0.58
CA SER A 154 -7.33 -6.03 -0.42
C SER A 154 -5.88 -6.25 0.01
N LEU A 155 -5.24 -5.19 0.49
CA LEU A 155 -3.86 -5.26 0.99
C LEU A 155 -3.75 -6.22 2.17
N GLY A 156 -4.66 -6.15 3.14
CA GLY A 156 -4.68 -7.05 4.29
C GLY A 156 -4.83 -8.53 3.90
N ILE A 157 -5.73 -8.85 2.96
CA ILE A 157 -5.91 -10.22 2.45
C ILE A 157 -4.64 -10.73 1.77
N ILE A 158 -4.02 -9.92 0.91
CA ILE A 158 -2.78 -10.30 0.22
C ILE A 158 -1.63 -10.48 1.22
N LEU A 159 -1.47 -9.55 2.17
CA LEU A 159 -0.42 -9.64 3.17
C LEU A 159 -0.59 -10.85 4.11
N SER A 160 -1.82 -11.22 4.46
CA SER A 160 -2.06 -12.44 5.27
C SER A 160 -1.55 -13.70 4.57
N LYS A 161 -1.67 -13.77 3.24
CA LYS A 161 -1.16 -14.90 2.44
C LYS A 161 0.37 -14.92 2.33
N ILE A 162 1.00 -13.75 2.36
CA ILE A 162 2.45 -13.63 2.11
C ILE A 162 3.26 -13.73 3.41
N ARG A 163 2.72 -13.21 4.51
CA ARG A 163 3.47 -12.98 5.75
C ARG A 163 3.11 -13.96 6.87
N LEU A 164 2.06 -14.74 6.74
CA LEU A 164 1.62 -15.79 7.66
C LEU A 164 1.65 -17.17 7.01
#